data_6cf42962a8fc9da7a39ef6022769b722
#
_entry.id   6cf42962a8fc9da7a39ef6022769b722
#
_cell.length_a   1.000
_cell.length_b   1.000
_cell.length_c   1.000
_cell.angle_alpha   90.00
_cell.angle_beta   90.00
_cell.angle_gamma   90.00
#
_symmetry.space_group_name_H-M   'P 1'
#
loop_
_entity.id
_entity.type
_entity.pdbx_description
1 polymer ?
#
loop_
_entity_poly.entity_id
_entity_poly.type
_entity_poly.pdbx_seq_one_letter_code
_entity_poly.pdbx_strand_id
1 'polypeptide(L)'
;NTVLGHSLTLNGTGTMSNTSVGIGKSVSVGTLSVSGAQSSNYTLVGGTHTIDVNPRTTNASGTRHYDGTTIAGSSAFSTFSNSVGGDTITLSGTGSIASAAIGSKGVTIGSLQSAHPNYILGNATLIVTKRPVNLSGRRIRGGTTDILASELSFSNLAASETLTLTGQGTIPEMRVGSHALNLFTLSMGNGSGSTSNYTFTGGSFIFTILDPL
;
A
#
# COMPACT_ATOMS: atom_id res chain seq x y z
N ASN A 1 26.60 -38.08 9.25
CA ASN A 1 26.82 -39.07 10.28
C ASN A 1 28.32 -39.14 10.58
N THR A 2 28.72 -38.72 11.77
CA THR A 2 30.11 -38.85 12.27
C THR A 2 30.15 -39.82 13.43
N VAL A 3 31.27 -40.49 13.59
CA VAL A 3 31.53 -41.33 14.77
C VAL A 3 31.71 -40.43 15.99
N LEU A 4 31.24 -40.88 17.16
CA LEU A 4 31.32 -40.15 18.42
C LEU A 4 32.78 -39.70 18.70
N GLY A 5 33.00 -38.45 19.01
CA GLY A 5 34.32 -37.86 19.28
C GLY A 5 35.11 -37.40 18.04
N HIS A 6 34.62 -37.68 16.81
CA HIS A 6 35.22 -37.16 15.60
C HIS A 6 34.67 -35.75 15.27
N SER A 7 35.57 -34.82 15.05
CA SER A 7 35.24 -33.44 14.62
C SER A 7 35.67 -33.28 13.18
N LEU A 8 34.69 -32.93 12.31
CA LEU A 8 34.90 -32.67 10.88
C LEU A 8 34.41 -31.26 10.54
N THR A 9 35.14 -30.64 9.63
CA THR A 9 34.77 -29.33 9.05
C THR A 9 34.44 -29.53 7.59
N LEU A 10 33.31 -28.96 7.15
CA LEU A 10 32.93 -28.93 5.74
C LEU A 10 33.47 -27.66 5.08
N ASN A 11 34.14 -27.79 3.93
CA ASN A 11 34.72 -26.70 3.15
C ASN A 11 34.23 -26.78 1.71
N GLY A 12 34.37 -25.67 0.97
CA GLY A 12 33.96 -25.58 -0.43
C GLY A 12 32.50 -25.19 -0.62
N THR A 13 31.97 -25.40 -1.82
CA THR A 13 30.61 -25.01 -2.23
C THR A 13 29.88 -26.17 -2.89
N GLY A 14 28.63 -26.38 -2.47
CA GLY A 14 27.66 -27.21 -3.17
C GLY A 14 26.65 -26.33 -3.92
N THR A 15 25.84 -26.92 -4.80
CA THR A 15 24.81 -26.22 -5.56
C THR A 15 23.45 -26.87 -5.38
N MET A 16 22.40 -26.05 -5.28
CA MET A 16 21.00 -26.47 -5.31
C MET A 16 20.43 -26.33 -6.72
N SER A 17 19.41 -27.10 -7.05
CA SER A 17 18.71 -27.03 -8.34
C SER A 17 17.99 -25.70 -8.56
N ASN A 18 17.52 -25.04 -7.49
CA ASN A 18 16.89 -23.73 -7.51
C ASN A 18 16.92 -23.09 -6.10
N THR A 19 16.65 -21.78 -6.06
CA THR A 19 16.67 -20.95 -4.83
C THR A 19 15.31 -20.83 -4.12
N SER A 20 14.26 -21.51 -4.63
CA SER A 20 12.92 -21.44 -4.03
C SER A 20 12.90 -22.06 -2.63
N VAL A 21 11.98 -21.57 -1.80
CA VAL A 21 11.72 -22.12 -0.46
C VAL A 21 11.42 -23.63 -0.52
N GLY A 22 11.91 -24.38 0.43
CA GLY A 22 11.69 -25.81 0.54
C GLY A 22 12.56 -26.46 1.61
N ILE A 23 12.06 -27.57 2.14
CA ILE A 23 12.74 -28.37 3.17
C ILE A 23 13.43 -29.56 2.51
N GLY A 24 14.62 -29.90 2.98
CA GLY A 24 15.36 -31.09 2.53
C GLY A 24 15.79 -31.02 1.06
N LYS A 25 16.05 -29.82 0.53
CA LYS A 25 16.47 -29.64 -0.87
C LYS A 25 17.82 -30.28 -1.12
N SER A 26 17.91 -31.11 -2.16
CA SER A 26 19.16 -31.78 -2.52
C SER A 26 20.24 -30.78 -2.92
N VAL A 27 21.46 -31.04 -2.44
CA VAL A 27 22.66 -30.29 -2.75
C VAL A 27 23.63 -31.18 -3.53
N SER A 28 24.02 -30.77 -4.72
CA SER A 28 25.11 -31.38 -5.47
C SER A 28 26.43 -31.02 -4.80
N VAL A 29 27.30 -32.00 -4.60
CA VAL A 29 28.54 -31.87 -3.80
C VAL A 29 29.47 -30.77 -4.32
N GLY A 30 29.60 -30.60 -5.65
CA GLY A 30 30.46 -29.58 -6.23
C GLY A 30 31.90 -29.67 -5.74
N THR A 31 32.39 -28.60 -5.10
CA THR A 31 33.74 -28.56 -4.47
C THR A 31 33.72 -28.85 -2.99
N LEU A 32 32.57 -29.28 -2.42
CA LEU A 32 32.49 -29.62 -1.02
C LEU A 32 33.47 -30.73 -0.65
N SER A 33 34.20 -30.53 0.42
CA SER A 33 35.17 -31.47 0.96
C SER A 33 35.16 -31.44 2.50
N VAL A 34 35.51 -32.55 3.12
CA VAL A 34 35.68 -32.62 4.59
C VAL A 34 37.14 -32.48 4.98
N SER A 35 37.41 -31.80 6.08
CA SER A 35 38.71 -31.66 6.73
C SER A 35 38.60 -31.98 8.23
N GLY A 36 39.74 -32.15 8.90
CA GLY A 36 39.84 -32.51 10.30
C GLY A 36 40.73 -33.71 10.48
N ALA A 37 41.14 -34.05 11.71
CA ALA A 37 42.11 -35.11 12.01
C ALA A 37 41.68 -36.50 11.54
N GLN A 38 40.39 -36.76 11.47
CA GLN A 38 39.81 -38.03 11.05
C GLN A 38 39.14 -37.95 9.64
N SER A 39 39.38 -36.91 8.89
CA SER A 39 38.68 -36.66 7.58
C SER A 39 38.92 -37.79 6.56
N SER A 40 40.07 -38.46 6.58
CA SER A 40 40.39 -39.57 5.69
C SER A 40 39.47 -40.79 5.85
N ASN A 41 38.73 -40.88 6.96
CA ASN A 41 37.77 -41.98 7.23
C ASN A 41 36.36 -41.68 6.72
N TYR A 42 36.16 -40.54 6.04
CA TYR A 42 34.85 -40.07 5.59
C TYR A 42 34.87 -39.65 4.11
N THR A 43 33.74 -39.86 3.46
CA THR A 43 33.50 -39.40 2.09
C THR A 43 32.13 -38.78 1.99
N LEU A 44 31.99 -37.76 1.10
CA LEU A 44 30.71 -37.18 0.73
C LEU A 44 30.02 -37.95 -0.40
N VAL A 45 30.76 -38.79 -1.12
CA VAL A 45 30.20 -39.60 -2.22
C VAL A 45 29.24 -40.66 -1.67
N GLY A 46 28.02 -40.72 -2.20
CA GLY A 46 26.97 -41.65 -1.76
C GLY A 46 26.20 -41.21 -0.50
N GLY A 47 26.59 -40.04 0.11
CA GLY A 47 25.83 -39.47 1.22
C GLY A 47 24.61 -38.65 0.73
N THR A 48 23.69 -38.39 1.70
CA THR A 48 22.58 -37.44 1.46
C THR A 48 23.00 -36.07 1.89
N HIS A 49 22.87 -35.09 0.96
CA HIS A 49 23.22 -33.69 1.20
C HIS A 49 21.97 -32.86 0.97
N THR A 50 21.46 -32.24 2.01
CA THR A 50 20.24 -31.44 1.96
C THR A 50 20.41 -30.14 2.72
N ILE A 51 19.62 -29.13 2.31
CA ILE A 51 19.52 -27.85 2.98
C ILE A 51 18.06 -27.39 2.98
N ASP A 52 17.65 -26.70 4.03
CA ASP A 52 16.35 -26.02 4.10
C ASP A 52 16.50 -24.58 3.64
N VAL A 53 15.63 -24.16 2.74
CA VAL A 53 15.52 -22.77 2.32
C VAL A 53 14.23 -22.20 2.90
N ASN A 54 14.37 -21.32 3.87
CA ASN A 54 13.24 -20.71 4.58
C ASN A 54 12.73 -19.46 3.85
N PRO A 55 11.43 -19.12 3.96
CA PRO A 55 10.89 -17.89 3.42
C PRO A 55 11.59 -16.66 4.02
N ARG A 56 11.80 -15.64 3.18
CA ARG A 56 12.37 -14.37 3.61
C ARG A 56 11.26 -13.46 4.17
N THR A 57 11.49 -12.87 5.33
CA THR A 57 10.55 -11.88 5.89
C THR A 57 10.67 -10.56 5.15
N THR A 58 9.52 -10.06 4.65
CA THR A 58 9.38 -8.73 4.04
C THR A 58 8.44 -7.88 4.87
N ASN A 59 8.65 -6.55 4.88
CA ASN A 59 7.70 -5.60 5.45
C ASN A 59 7.07 -4.79 4.32
N ALA A 60 5.79 -4.49 4.46
CA ALA A 60 5.04 -3.74 3.45
C ALA A 60 4.79 -2.30 3.91
N SER A 61 4.83 -1.37 2.96
CA SER A 61 4.34 -0.01 3.18
C SER A 61 3.48 0.44 2.01
N GLY A 62 2.53 1.32 2.31
CA GLY A 62 1.61 1.82 1.32
C GLY A 62 0.96 3.12 1.71
N THR A 63 0.18 3.67 0.78
CA THR A 63 -0.51 4.94 0.95
C THR A 63 -1.91 4.85 0.35
N ARG A 64 -2.89 5.45 1.02
CA ARG A 64 -4.23 5.67 0.46
C ARG A 64 -4.80 7.01 0.90
N HIS A 65 -5.76 7.53 0.16
CA HIS A 65 -6.57 8.65 0.63
C HIS A 65 -7.55 8.20 1.72
N TYR A 66 -7.89 9.12 2.60
CA TYR A 66 -8.95 8.91 3.60
C TYR A 66 -10.24 8.41 2.93
N ASP A 67 -10.80 7.33 3.46
CA ASP A 67 -12.02 6.68 2.96
C ASP A 67 -13.03 6.38 4.05
N GLY A 68 -12.76 6.84 5.30
CA GLY A 68 -13.62 6.62 6.46
C GLY A 68 -13.53 5.23 7.06
N THR A 69 -12.71 4.31 6.49
CA THR A 69 -12.63 2.92 6.97
C THR A 69 -11.33 2.62 7.69
N THR A 70 -11.35 1.62 8.57
CA THR A 70 -10.14 1.05 9.19
C THR A 70 -9.60 -0.17 8.46
N ILE A 71 -10.20 -0.57 7.34
CA ILE A 71 -9.74 -1.73 6.56
C ILE A 71 -8.48 -1.34 5.78
N ALA A 72 -7.42 -2.14 5.91
CA ALA A 72 -6.20 -2.03 5.12
C ALA A 72 -6.18 -3.13 4.05
N GLY A 73 -6.74 -2.84 2.88
CA GLY A 73 -6.77 -3.78 1.75
C GLY A 73 -5.36 -3.98 1.15
N SER A 74 -5.11 -5.16 0.60
CA SER A 74 -3.81 -5.53 0.01
C SER A 74 -3.36 -4.58 -1.11
N SER A 75 -4.29 -4.01 -1.88
CA SER A 75 -4.02 -3.05 -2.97
C SER A 75 -3.42 -1.72 -2.50
N ALA A 76 -3.50 -1.40 -1.20
CA ALA A 76 -2.91 -0.17 -0.66
C ALA A 76 -1.38 -0.26 -0.50
N PHE A 77 -0.80 -1.45 -0.60
CA PHE A 77 0.63 -1.70 -0.37
C PHE A 77 1.37 -1.92 -1.69
N SER A 78 2.39 -1.10 -1.92
CA SER A 78 3.17 -1.12 -3.17
C SER A 78 4.69 -1.17 -2.95
N THR A 79 5.15 -1.00 -1.71
CA THR A 79 6.58 -0.99 -1.39
C THR A 79 6.88 -2.10 -0.40
N PHE A 80 7.93 -2.87 -0.69
CA PHE A 80 8.36 -4.01 0.11
C PHE A 80 9.84 -3.89 0.44
N SER A 81 10.19 -4.03 1.73
CA SER A 81 11.57 -4.12 2.16
C SER A 81 12.10 -5.55 2.03
N ASN A 82 13.42 -5.69 1.97
CA ASN A 82 14.09 -6.99 1.92
C ASN A 82 13.69 -7.89 0.73
N SER A 83 13.18 -7.34 -0.37
CA SER A 83 13.03 -8.11 -1.60
C SER A 83 14.39 -8.46 -2.21
N VAL A 84 14.50 -9.62 -2.84
CA VAL A 84 15.65 -9.98 -3.69
C VAL A 84 15.44 -9.32 -5.05
N GLY A 85 16.52 -8.81 -5.65
CA GLY A 85 16.43 -8.08 -6.93
C GLY A 85 15.72 -8.90 -8.01
N GLY A 86 14.72 -8.30 -8.63
CA GLY A 86 13.90 -8.91 -9.68
C GLY A 86 12.63 -9.61 -9.19
N ASP A 87 12.46 -9.87 -7.88
CA ASP A 87 11.24 -10.47 -7.37
C ASP A 87 10.11 -9.42 -7.26
N THR A 88 8.94 -9.77 -7.79
CA THR A 88 7.72 -8.99 -7.63
C THR A 88 6.89 -9.55 -6.48
N ILE A 89 6.75 -8.76 -5.42
CA ILE A 89 5.95 -9.13 -4.25
C ILE A 89 4.61 -8.42 -4.34
N THR A 90 3.53 -9.18 -4.17
CA THR A 90 2.18 -8.66 -4.01
C THR A 90 1.54 -9.24 -2.76
N LEU A 91 0.57 -8.54 -2.20
CA LEU A 91 -0.20 -9.04 -1.06
C LEU A 91 -1.58 -9.55 -1.51
N SER A 92 -2.14 -10.43 -0.70
CA SER A 92 -3.55 -10.82 -0.73
C SER A 92 -4.15 -10.63 0.67
N GLY A 93 -5.48 -10.61 0.75
CA GLY A 93 -6.20 -10.46 2.01
C GLY A 93 -6.35 -9.02 2.49
N THR A 94 -6.69 -8.86 3.75
CA THR A 94 -6.96 -7.58 4.41
C THR A 94 -6.39 -7.54 5.82
N GLY A 95 -5.90 -6.38 6.21
CA GLY A 95 -5.55 -6.03 7.58
C GLY A 95 -6.43 -4.91 8.10
N SER A 96 -6.09 -4.35 9.25
CA SER A 96 -6.80 -3.21 9.83
C SER A 96 -5.84 -2.21 10.47
N ILE A 97 -6.28 -0.96 10.55
CA ILE A 97 -5.61 0.13 11.26
C ILE A 97 -6.47 0.59 12.43
N ALA A 98 -5.85 1.10 13.48
CA ALA A 98 -6.55 1.50 14.70
C ALA A 98 -7.51 2.69 14.50
N SER A 99 -7.27 3.52 13.48
CA SER A 99 -8.08 4.70 13.18
C SER A 99 -8.05 5.03 11.70
N ALA A 100 -9.18 5.41 11.13
CA ALA A 100 -9.29 5.86 9.74
C ALA A 100 -8.64 7.22 9.49
N ALA A 101 -8.47 8.08 10.52
CA ALA A 101 -7.93 9.44 10.38
C ALA A 101 -6.55 9.44 9.71
N ILE A 102 -6.22 10.58 9.07
CA ILE A 102 -4.93 10.78 8.39
C ILE A 102 -3.72 10.49 9.29
N GLY A 103 -2.60 10.16 8.68
CA GLY A 103 -1.32 9.90 9.34
C GLY A 103 -0.78 8.50 9.08
N SER A 104 0.42 8.23 9.57
CA SER A 104 1.06 6.92 9.49
C SER A 104 0.49 5.96 10.54
N LYS A 105 0.13 4.76 10.15
CA LYS A 105 -0.51 3.74 10.98
C LYS A 105 0.21 2.40 10.87
N GLY A 106 0.50 1.76 12.00
CA GLY A 106 0.79 0.33 12.02
C GLY A 106 -0.45 -0.47 11.64
N VAL A 107 -0.26 -1.52 10.87
CA VAL A 107 -1.35 -2.38 10.40
C VAL A 107 -1.38 -3.68 11.22
N THR A 108 -2.53 -3.99 11.78
CA THR A 108 -2.81 -5.35 12.27
C THR A 108 -3.01 -6.23 11.06
N ILE A 109 -2.15 -7.23 10.88
CA ILE A 109 -2.01 -8.00 9.64
C ILE A 109 -3.31 -8.69 9.21
N GLY A 110 -4.07 -9.28 10.18
CA GLY A 110 -5.32 -9.99 9.85
C GLY A 110 -5.06 -11.15 8.87
N SER A 111 -5.70 -11.08 7.69
CA SER A 111 -5.49 -12.04 6.61
C SER A 111 -4.50 -11.60 5.54
N LEU A 112 -3.82 -10.44 5.73
CA LEU A 112 -2.77 -10.01 4.79
C LEU A 112 -1.63 -11.01 4.77
N GLN A 113 -1.25 -11.44 3.58
CA GLN A 113 -0.13 -12.34 3.36
C GLN A 113 0.56 -12.07 2.02
N SER A 114 1.83 -12.45 1.93
CA SER A 114 2.53 -12.44 0.65
C SER A 114 1.92 -13.45 -0.31
N ALA A 115 1.65 -13.05 -1.53
CA ALA A 115 1.28 -13.96 -2.61
C ALA A 115 2.51 -14.64 -3.24
N HIS A 116 3.73 -14.18 -2.94
CA HIS A 116 4.96 -14.76 -3.44
C HIS A 116 5.47 -15.84 -2.46
N PRO A 117 5.68 -17.11 -2.90
CA PRO A 117 5.94 -18.26 -2.01
C PRO A 117 7.26 -18.16 -1.23
N ASN A 118 8.24 -17.39 -1.73
CA ASN A 118 9.54 -17.23 -1.07
C ASN A 118 9.54 -16.15 0.02
N TYR A 119 8.39 -15.49 0.29
CA TYR A 119 8.28 -14.41 1.26
C TYR A 119 7.15 -14.63 2.24
N ILE A 120 7.38 -14.21 3.48
CA ILE A 120 6.34 -14.04 4.50
C ILE A 120 6.23 -12.56 4.87
N LEU A 121 5.02 -12.09 5.13
CA LEU A 121 4.79 -10.72 5.59
C LEU A 121 5.12 -10.62 7.08
N GLY A 122 6.07 -9.74 7.44
CA GLY A 122 6.40 -9.41 8.82
C GLY A 122 5.49 -8.31 9.37
N ASN A 123 5.76 -7.07 8.99
CA ASN A 123 4.99 -5.90 9.41
C ASN A 123 4.43 -5.15 8.20
N ALA A 124 3.38 -4.36 8.43
CA ALA A 124 2.87 -3.45 7.43
C ALA A 124 2.58 -2.06 8.03
N THR A 125 2.83 -1.01 7.24
CA THR A 125 2.55 0.38 7.60
C THR A 125 1.72 1.02 6.49
N LEU A 126 0.65 1.71 6.86
CA LEU A 126 -0.23 2.43 5.94
C LEU A 126 -0.23 3.92 6.26
N ILE A 127 0.05 4.76 5.26
CA ILE A 127 -0.10 6.21 5.36
C ILE A 127 -1.46 6.59 4.80
N VAL A 128 -2.32 7.13 5.66
CA VAL A 128 -3.60 7.70 5.25
C VAL A 128 -3.40 9.19 4.99
N THR A 129 -3.64 9.63 3.76
CA THR A 129 -3.50 11.03 3.33
C THR A 129 -4.86 11.71 3.24
N LYS A 130 -4.88 13.04 3.21
CA LYS A 130 -6.10 13.81 3.00
C LYS A 130 -6.79 13.40 1.69
N ARG A 131 -8.11 13.31 1.74
CA ARG A 131 -8.93 13.04 0.56
C ARG A 131 -9.17 14.37 -0.20
N PRO A 132 -8.80 14.47 -1.49
CA PRO A 132 -9.21 15.58 -2.32
C PRO A 132 -10.74 15.61 -2.45
N VAL A 133 -11.36 16.77 -2.23
CA VAL A 133 -12.82 16.94 -2.40
C VAL A 133 -13.15 17.50 -3.77
N ASN A 134 -14.29 17.07 -4.32
CA ASN A 134 -14.86 17.63 -5.52
C ASN A 134 -16.07 18.48 -5.17
N LEU A 135 -16.18 19.65 -5.81
CA LEU A 135 -17.35 20.53 -5.72
C LEU A 135 -18.03 20.60 -7.08
N SER A 136 -19.35 20.55 -7.06
CA SER A 136 -20.16 20.79 -8.23
C SER A 136 -21.42 21.58 -7.85
N GLY A 137 -21.91 22.35 -8.81
CA GLY A 137 -23.14 23.10 -8.68
C GLY A 137 -23.68 23.51 -10.04
N ARG A 138 -24.90 24.04 -10.05
CA ARG A 138 -25.54 24.50 -11.29
C ARG A 138 -26.60 25.57 -10.99
N ARG A 139 -26.80 26.50 -11.92
CA ARG A 139 -27.95 27.43 -11.94
C ARG A 139 -28.36 27.79 -13.37
N ILE A 140 -29.57 28.28 -13.52
CA ILE A 140 -30.03 28.86 -14.79
C ILE A 140 -29.27 30.16 -15.03
N ARG A 141 -28.96 30.46 -16.29
CA ARG A 141 -28.24 31.67 -16.74
C ARG A 141 -28.88 32.92 -16.15
N GLY A 142 -28.10 33.73 -15.46
CA GLY A 142 -28.51 35.01 -14.84
C GLY A 142 -27.68 35.30 -13.59
N GLY A 143 -27.67 36.56 -13.14
CA GLY A 143 -26.91 36.97 -11.97
C GLY A 143 -25.46 37.33 -12.28
N THR A 144 -24.58 37.04 -11.33
CA THR A 144 -23.14 37.39 -11.37
C THR A 144 -22.28 36.12 -11.57
N THR A 145 -21.00 36.33 -11.82
CA THR A 145 -19.99 35.23 -11.87
C THR A 145 -19.65 34.70 -10.48
N ASP A 146 -20.15 35.31 -9.43
CA ASP A 146 -19.97 34.82 -8.05
C ASP A 146 -20.88 33.62 -7.78
N ILE A 147 -20.31 32.60 -7.19
CA ILE A 147 -20.99 31.33 -6.85
C ILE A 147 -20.99 31.19 -5.34
N LEU A 148 -22.16 31.22 -4.74
CA LEU A 148 -22.30 31.07 -3.31
C LEU A 148 -22.06 29.62 -2.86
N ALA A 149 -21.52 29.41 -1.67
CA ALA A 149 -21.34 28.08 -1.10
C ALA A 149 -22.63 27.24 -1.07
N SER A 150 -23.81 27.90 -0.91
CA SER A 150 -25.13 27.27 -0.93
C SER A 150 -25.55 26.68 -2.28
N GLU A 151 -24.90 27.08 -3.38
CA GLU A 151 -25.12 26.57 -4.73
C GLU A 151 -24.23 25.35 -5.06
N LEU A 152 -23.37 24.97 -4.13
CA LEU A 152 -22.35 23.93 -4.32
C LEU A 152 -22.61 22.73 -3.42
N SER A 153 -22.23 21.57 -3.89
CA SER A 153 -22.27 20.32 -3.16
C SER A 153 -20.96 19.54 -3.31
N PHE A 154 -20.60 18.80 -2.28
CA PHE A 154 -19.53 17.81 -2.34
C PHE A 154 -20.04 16.53 -3.02
N SER A 155 -19.25 15.93 -3.91
CA SER A 155 -19.64 14.73 -4.66
C SER A 155 -18.84 13.47 -4.31
N ASN A 156 -17.79 13.57 -3.51
CA ASN A 156 -16.89 12.45 -3.25
C ASN A 156 -16.40 12.35 -1.79
N LEU A 157 -17.23 12.74 -0.83
CA LEU A 157 -16.90 12.53 0.58
C LEU A 157 -16.83 11.03 0.92
N ALA A 158 -16.10 10.68 1.98
CA ALA A 158 -15.95 9.31 2.44
C ALA A 158 -17.26 8.81 3.07
N ALA A 159 -17.65 7.58 2.78
CA ALA A 159 -18.87 6.95 3.29
C ALA A 159 -20.09 7.89 3.17
N SER A 160 -20.81 8.10 4.25
CA SER A 160 -21.95 9.03 4.33
C SER A 160 -21.61 10.30 5.13
N GLU A 161 -20.34 10.70 5.18
CA GLU A 161 -19.91 11.90 5.87
C GLU A 161 -20.44 13.16 5.18
N THR A 162 -20.62 14.21 5.96
CA THR A 162 -20.97 15.54 5.49
C THR A 162 -19.91 16.54 5.92
N LEU A 163 -19.70 17.58 5.09
CA LEU A 163 -18.95 18.77 5.43
C LEU A 163 -19.82 19.97 5.17
N THR A 164 -19.56 21.08 5.84
CA THR A 164 -20.15 22.38 5.54
C THR A 164 -19.24 23.17 4.61
N LEU A 165 -19.81 24.05 3.82
CA LEU A 165 -19.09 24.96 2.94
C LEU A 165 -19.55 26.38 3.22
N THR A 166 -18.63 27.34 3.31
CA THR A 166 -18.88 28.76 3.51
C THR A 166 -18.09 29.60 2.51
N GLY A 167 -18.46 30.86 2.36
CA GLY A 167 -17.80 31.76 1.42
C GLY A 167 -18.41 31.72 0.02
N GLN A 168 -17.62 32.14 -0.96
CA GLN A 168 -18.01 32.16 -2.38
C GLN A 168 -16.83 31.81 -3.28
N GLY A 169 -17.13 31.18 -4.40
CA GLY A 169 -16.23 30.98 -5.53
C GLY A 169 -16.58 31.89 -6.68
N THR A 170 -15.82 31.79 -7.77
CA THR A 170 -16.08 32.53 -9.00
C THR A 170 -15.90 31.68 -10.24
N ILE A 171 -16.66 31.97 -11.29
CA ILE A 171 -16.49 31.39 -12.62
C ILE A 171 -16.07 32.49 -13.60
N PRO A 172 -15.39 32.15 -14.72
CA PRO A 172 -14.85 33.16 -15.63
C PRO A 172 -15.94 33.92 -16.39
N GLU A 173 -17.08 33.30 -16.66
CA GLU A 173 -18.17 33.90 -17.46
C GLU A 173 -19.52 33.23 -17.20
N MET A 174 -20.60 33.89 -17.61
CA MET A 174 -22.00 33.43 -17.48
C MET A 174 -22.55 32.76 -18.75
N ARG A 175 -21.69 32.28 -19.64
CA ARG A 175 -22.12 31.53 -20.81
C ARG A 175 -22.66 30.14 -20.41
N VAL A 176 -23.69 29.68 -21.11
CA VAL A 176 -24.23 28.32 -20.93
C VAL A 176 -23.12 27.27 -21.14
N GLY A 177 -23.00 26.34 -20.22
CA GLY A 177 -21.98 25.29 -20.21
C GLY A 177 -21.32 25.10 -18.86
N SER A 178 -20.34 24.19 -18.81
CA SER A 178 -19.57 23.88 -17.60
C SER A 178 -18.32 24.75 -17.52
N HIS A 179 -18.09 25.34 -16.37
CA HIS A 179 -16.98 26.25 -16.10
C HIS A 179 -16.15 25.75 -14.94
N ALA A 180 -14.84 25.98 -15.02
CA ALA A 180 -13.96 25.77 -13.86
C ALA A 180 -14.33 26.77 -12.77
N LEU A 181 -14.53 26.28 -11.55
CA LEU A 181 -14.82 27.10 -10.37
C LEU A 181 -13.51 27.47 -9.68
N ASN A 182 -13.25 28.76 -9.54
CA ASN A 182 -12.20 29.28 -8.67
C ASN A 182 -12.74 29.32 -7.23
N LEU A 183 -11.98 28.80 -6.30
CA LEU A 183 -12.41 28.65 -4.90
C LEU A 183 -12.50 29.97 -4.14
N PHE A 184 -11.75 30.98 -4.52
CA PHE A 184 -11.71 32.34 -3.95
C PHE A 184 -11.74 32.35 -2.41
N THR A 185 -12.92 32.58 -1.76
CA THR A 185 -13.08 32.57 -0.31
C THR A 185 -13.76 31.31 0.24
N LEU A 186 -14.01 30.32 -0.64
CA LEU A 186 -14.65 29.07 -0.18
C LEU A 186 -13.80 28.37 0.87
N SER A 187 -14.44 27.97 1.96
CA SER A 187 -13.81 27.28 3.08
C SER A 187 -14.67 26.13 3.56
N MET A 188 -14.02 25.01 3.88
CA MET A 188 -14.68 23.83 4.45
C MET A 188 -14.82 23.97 5.96
N GLY A 189 -15.99 23.59 6.48
CA GLY A 189 -16.25 23.39 7.89
C GLY A 189 -16.62 21.93 8.20
N ASN A 190 -16.51 21.55 9.46
CA ASN A 190 -16.91 20.22 9.91
C ASN A 190 -18.44 20.01 9.77
N GLY A 191 -18.81 18.79 9.40
CA GLY A 191 -20.15 18.25 9.52
C GLY A 191 -20.09 16.98 10.37
N SER A 192 -20.59 15.86 9.86
CA SER A 192 -20.31 14.55 10.46
C SER A 192 -18.86 14.09 10.21
N GLY A 193 -18.23 14.55 9.11
CA GLY A 193 -16.82 14.38 8.82
C GLY A 193 -15.97 15.53 9.37
N SER A 194 -14.68 15.26 9.58
CA SER A 194 -13.69 16.26 10.01
C SER A 194 -12.91 16.82 8.82
N THR A 195 -12.84 18.14 8.69
CA THR A 195 -12.05 18.82 7.64
C THR A 195 -10.56 18.47 7.68
N SER A 196 -10.05 17.99 8.81
CA SER A 196 -8.66 17.52 8.91
C SER A 196 -8.34 16.38 7.92
N ASN A 197 -9.34 15.57 7.56
CA ASN A 197 -9.21 14.42 6.66
C ASN A 197 -9.37 14.78 5.18
N TYR A 198 -9.67 16.03 4.85
CA TYR A 198 -9.99 16.49 3.50
C TYR A 198 -9.11 17.65 3.04
N THR A 199 -9.06 17.88 1.73
CA THR A 199 -8.31 18.99 1.12
C THR A 199 -8.97 19.41 -0.20
N PHE A 200 -8.87 20.69 -0.54
CA PHE A 200 -9.18 21.17 -1.90
C PHE A 200 -8.08 20.81 -2.90
N THR A 201 -6.84 20.70 -2.44
CA THR A 201 -5.70 20.38 -3.33
C THR A 201 -5.93 19.04 -4.03
N GLY A 202 -5.88 19.04 -5.37
CA GLY A 202 -6.09 17.86 -6.19
C GLY A 202 -7.56 17.49 -6.42
N GLY A 203 -8.51 18.30 -5.93
CA GLY A 203 -9.93 18.15 -6.21
C GLY A 203 -10.36 18.70 -7.58
N SER A 204 -11.59 18.40 -7.96
CA SER A 204 -12.24 18.93 -9.18
C SER A 204 -13.37 19.88 -8.80
N PHE A 205 -13.38 21.06 -9.40
CA PHE A 205 -14.32 22.13 -9.06
C PHE A 205 -14.99 22.64 -10.35
N ILE A 206 -16.29 22.33 -10.50
CA ILE A 206 -17.05 22.59 -11.72
C ILE A 206 -18.39 23.22 -11.37
N PHE A 207 -18.75 24.29 -12.08
CA PHE A 207 -20.07 24.90 -12.01
C PHE A 207 -20.72 24.97 -13.39
N THR A 208 -21.99 24.59 -13.51
CA THR A 208 -22.69 24.52 -14.80
C THR A 208 -23.77 25.59 -14.89
N ILE A 209 -23.68 26.43 -15.92
CA ILE A 209 -24.73 27.38 -16.29
C ILE A 209 -25.68 26.70 -17.28
N LEU A 210 -26.95 26.69 -16.92
CA LEU A 210 -28.03 26.09 -17.72
C LEU A 210 -28.69 27.19 -18.60
N ASP A 211 -29.26 26.75 -19.74
CA ASP A 211 -30.06 27.64 -20.60
C ASP A 211 -31.40 27.92 -19.90
N PRO A 212 -31.89 29.19 -19.90
CA PRO A 212 -33.28 29.46 -19.58
C PRO A 212 -34.18 28.79 -20.64
N LEU A 213 -35.20 28.06 -20.21
CA LEU A 213 -36.23 27.49 -21.10
C LEU A 213 -37.07 28.61 -21.73
#